data_544023624d6a61f1e3e923dbce36148d
#
_entry.id   544023624d6a61f1e3e923dbce36148d
#
_cell.length_a   1.000
_cell.length_b   1.000
_cell.length_c   1.000
_cell.angle_alpha   90.00
_cell.angle_beta   90.00
_cell.angle_gamma   90.00
#
_symmetry.space_group_name_H-M   'P 1'
#
loop_
_entity.id
_entity.type
_entity.pdbx_description
1 polymer ?
#
loop_
_entity_poly.entity_id
_entity_poly.type
_entity_poly.pdbx_seq_one_letter_code
_entity_poly.pdbx_strand_id
1 'polypeptide(L)'
;MKKWIGLALLVLVVVGVVNSSKFLAHQSSRRFQQQITVVQQSKASTANAASMYVNTLKVSREKLLAHIRALNYRRYTEAERDRTRSYLIKSLKQLGWKPELQTFEGGVNIFAQRQGTDAKAGSILVGAHYDTVPTSPGADDNATGVASVLEVARLLGSRPTPRTLQLALFDREELGLLGSRAFVANEKHLENLQGAIIMDMVGFACHKVGCQKYPQGLPVVPPSDKGDFLAVVGDMEHATLLDAFQSSGQEIPPVLTLPVPLKGMLMPDTLRSDHAPFWYRGVGAVLLTDTANLRTPHYHQPSDTLATLDKSFFSGSAQIVVNATTKLLEARSPQGRGEAV
;
A
#
# COMPACT_ATOMS: atom_id res chain seq x y z
N MET A 1 21.82 -18.07 57.62
CA MET A 1 21.94 -18.98 56.46
C MET A 1 20.69 -19.02 55.59
N LYS A 2 19.45 -19.14 56.10
CA LYS A 2 18.21 -19.27 55.28
C LYS A 2 17.90 -18.05 54.38
N LYS A 3 18.27 -16.82 54.75
CA LYS A 3 18.03 -15.59 53.93
C LYS A 3 18.93 -15.50 52.66
N TRP A 4 20.11 -16.08 52.71
CA TRP A 4 21.05 -16.03 51.56
C TRP A 4 20.72 -17.10 50.52
N ILE A 5 20.12 -18.21 50.91
CA ILE A 5 19.69 -19.25 49.97
C ILE A 5 18.54 -18.76 49.12
N GLY A 6 17.57 -18.01 49.70
CA GLY A 6 16.44 -17.43 48.96
C GLY A 6 16.89 -16.39 47.92
N LEU A 7 17.90 -15.58 48.24
CA LEU A 7 18.42 -14.57 47.30
C LEU A 7 19.18 -15.19 46.14
N ALA A 8 19.97 -16.25 46.39
CA ALA A 8 20.68 -17.00 45.35
C ALA A 8 19.70 -17.74 44.41
N LEU A 9 18.61 -18.30 44.93
CA LEU A 9 17.58 -18.92 44.07
C LEU A 9 16.82 -17.91 43.21
N LEU A 10 16.52 -16.71 43.75
CA LEU A 10 15.86 -15.65 42.99
C LEU A 10 16.75 -15.14 41.85
N VAL A 11 18.05 -14.97 42.09
CA VAL A 11 19.00 -14.54 41.07
C VAL A 11 19.14 -15.60 39.97
N LEU A 12 19.18 -16.89 40.32
CA LEU A 12 19.25 -17.98 39.35
C LEU A 12 17.97 -18.08 38.48
N VAL A 13 16.80 -17.84 39.05
CA VAL A 13 15.53 -17.82 38.31
C VAL A 13 15.49 -16.61 37.38
N VAL A 14 15.91 -15.42 37.82
CA VAL A 14 15.93 -14.21 36.97
C VAL A 14 16.94 -14.38 35.82
N VAL A 15 18.13 -14.90 36.08
CA VAL A 15 19.15 -15.17 35.07
C VAL A 15 18.66 -16.24 34.08
N GLY A 16 17.98 -17.28 34.57
CA GLY A 16 17.37 -18.32 33.74
C GLY A 16 16.28 -17.78 32.81
N VAL A 17 15.41 -16.91 33.32
CA VAL A 17 14.33 -16.27 32.53
C VAL A 17 14.89 -15.29 31.49
N VAL A 18 15.90 -14.49 31.87
CA VAL A 18 16.54 -13.57 30.92
C VAL A 18 17.33 -14.30 29.82
N ASN A 19 17.99 -15.39 30.15
CA ASN A 19 18.70 -16.21 29.16
C ASN A 19 17.76 -16.98 28.25
N SER A 20 16.65 -17.52 28.77
CA SER A 20 15.63 -18.18 27.96
C SER A 20 14.87 -17.20 27.05
N SER A 21 14.57 -15.99 27.51
CA SER A 21 13.98 -14.96 26.67
C SER A 21 14.91 -14.48 25.52
N LYS A 22 16.22 -14.31 25.81
CA LYS A 22 17.22 -14.02 24.78
C LYS A 22 17.41 -15.18 23.81
N PHE A 23 17.37 -16.43 24.29
CA PHE A 23 17.46 -17.61 23.43
C PHE A 23 16.25 -17.76 22.51
N LEU A 24 15.04 -17.54 23.02
CA LEU A 24 13.79 -17.57 22.24
C LEU A 24 13.74 -16.41 21.22
N ALA A 25 14.18 -15.21 21.59
CA ALA A 25 14.28 -14.07 20.68
C ALA A 25 15.32 -14.36 19.58
N HIS A 26 16.44 -15.01 19.92
CA HIS A 26 17.46 -15.37 18.94
C HIS A 26 17.01 -16.51 18.01
N GLN A 27 16.25 -17.48 18.49
CA GLN A 27 15.64 -18.53 17.65
C GLN A 27 14.53 -17.99 16.74
N SER A 28 13.70 -17.08 17.22
CA SER A 28 12.67 -16.46 16.39
C SER A 28 13.29 -15.58 15.31
N SER A 29 14.34 -14.83 15.64
CA SER A 29 15.13 -14.04 14.68
C SER A 29 15.79 -14.93 13.62
N ARG A 30 16.38 -16.07 14.01
CA ARG A 30 16.99 -17.02 13.07
C ARG A 30 15.94 -17.68 12.15
N ARG A 31 14.79 -18.08 12.68
CA ARG A 31 13.69 -18.62 11.86
C ARG A 31 13.15 -17.60 10.88
N PHE A 32 13.01 -16.35 11.31
CA PHE A 32 12.58 -15.25 10.46
C PHE A 32 13.61 -14.93 9.36
N GLN A 33 14.92 -14.91 9.71
CA GLN A 33 16.01 -14.76 8.75
C GLN A 33 16.08 -15.95 7.77
N GLN A 34 15.85 -17.17 8.23
CA GLN A 34 15.77 -18.36 7.37
C GLN A 34 14.57 -18.31 6.43
N GLN A 35 13.41 -17.82 6.87
CA GLN A 35 12.25 -17.63 6.00
C GLN A 35 12.52 -16.56 4.93
N ILE A 36 13.19 -15.46 5.29
CA ILE A 36 13.62 -14.44 4.31
C ILE A 36 14.60 -15.05 3.31
N THR A 37 15.59 -15.85 3.76
CA THR A 37 16.60 -16.47 2.91
C THR A 37 15.98 -17.56 2.02
N VAL A 38 15.05 -18.37 2.53
CA VAL A 38 14.33 -19.38 1.74
C VAL A 38 13.44 -18.73 0.68
N VAL A 39 12.79 -17.61 0.99
CA VAL A 39 12.03 -16.83 0.01
C VAL A 39 12.96 -16.21 -1.05
N GLN A 40 14.18 -15.84 -0.69
CA GLN A 40 15.18 -15.35 -1.64
C GLN A 40 15.80 -16.46 -2.49
N GLN A 41 16.01 -17.66 -1.96
CA GLN A 41 16.62 -18.80 -2.67
C GLN A 41 15.62 -19.59 -3.52
N SER A 42 14.34 -19.67 -3.15
CA SER A 42 13.31 -20.28 -3.99
C SER A 42 13.07 -19.51 -5.31
N LYS A 43 13.50 -18.24 -5.36
CA LYS A 43 13.45 -17.40 -6.57
C LYS A 43 14.42 -17.77 -7.68
N ALA A 44 15.50 -18.49 -7.37
CA ALA A 44 16.49 -18.89 -8.38
C ALA A 44 16.10 -20.17 -9.14
N SER A 45 15.21 -21.00 -8.59
CA SER A 45 14.87 -22.32 -9.15
C SER A 45 13.56 -22.34 -9.96
N THR A 46 12.65 -21.39 -9.80
CA THR A 46 11.35 -21.34 -10.51
C THR A 46 11.27 -20.33 -11.65
N ALA A 47 12.35 -19.60 -11.92
CA ALA A 47 12.41 -18.61 -13.01
C ALA A 47 12.42 -19.24 -14.43
N ASN A 48 12.51 -20.56 -14.56
CA ASN A 48 12.60 -21.24 -15.85
C ASN A 48 11.35 -21.98 -16.32
N ALA A 49 10.23 -21.88 -15.64
CA ALA A 49 9.00 -22.53 -16.05
C ALA A 49 7.78 -21.62 -15.89
N ALA A 50 7.62 -20.66 -16.73
CA ALA A 50 6.39 -20.00 -17.18
C ALA A 50 6.68 -18.65 -17.83
N SER A 51 7.45 -18.64 -18.90
CA SER A 51 7.39 -17.57 -19.89
C SER A 51 6.10 -17.75 -20.73
N MET A 52 4.96 -17.70 -20.10
CA MET A 52 3.75 -17.29 -20.79
C MET A 52 3.87 -15.77 -20.95
N TYR A 53 3.87 -15.30 -22.17
CA TYR A 53 3.74 -13.90 -22.55
C TYR A 53 2.48 -13.29 -21.89
N VAL A 54 2.60 -12.86 -20.64
CA VAL A 54 1.69 -11.90 -20.06
C VAL A 54 2.02 -10.61 -20.81
N ASN A 55 1.11 -10.20 -21.67
CA ASN A 55 1.16 -8.88 -22.31
C ASN A 55 1.11 -7.87 -21.17
N THR A 56 2.28 -7.50 -20.63
CA THR A 56 2.38 -6.62 -19.44
C THR A 56 1.84 -5.27 -19.84
N LEU A 57 0.74 -4.89 -19.22
CA LEU A 57 0.12 -3.59 -19.41
C LEU A 57 1.14 -2.52 -19.03
N LYS A 58 1.61 -1.72 -20.00
CA LYS A 58 2.66 -0.75 -19.75
C LYS A 58 2.08 0.60 -19.31
N VAL A 59 2.57 1.08 -18.17
CA VAL A 59 2.27 2.41 -17.63
C VAL A 59 2.83 3.50 -18.55
N SER A 60 2.06 4.57 -18.74
CA SER A 60 2.51 5.75 -19.49
C SER A 60 3.02 6.83 -18.54
N ARG A 61 4.35 6.99 -18.50
CA ARG A 61 4.98 8.09 -17.74
C ARG A 61 4.42 9.46 -18.12
N GLU A 62 4.16 9.70 -19.40
CA GLU A 62 3.61 10.95 -19.89
C GLU A 62 2.23 11.24 -19.29
N LYS A 63 1.33 10.23 -19.27
CA LYS A 63 -0.01 10.37 -18.71
C LYS A 63 0.03 10.56 -17.19
N LEU A 64 0.86 9.81 -16.48
CA LEU A 64 1.09 10.00 -15.04
C LEU A 64 1.51 11.46 -14.75
N LEU A 65 2.52 11.96 -15.44
CA LEU A 65 3.01 13.33 -15.24
C LEU A 65 1.99 14.39 -15.69
N ALA A 66 1.12 14.09 -16.65
CA ALA A 66 0.02 14.98 -17.04
C ALA A 66 -1.00 15.13 -15.90
N HIS A 67 -1.34 14.02 -15.19
CA HIS A 67 -2.19 14.08 -14.01
C HIS A 67 -1.53 14.87 -12.88
N ILE A 68 -0.23 14.67 -12.61
CA ILE A 68 0.49 15.47 -11.61
C ILE A 68 0.43 16.96 -11.95
N ARG A 69 0.71 17.37 -13.21
CA ARG A 69 0.62 18.79 -13.62
C ARG A 69 -0.77 19.38 -13.38
N ALA A 70 -1.82 18.59 -13.60
CA ALA A 70 -3.20 19.02 -13.40
C ALA A 70 -3.58 19.13 -11.91
N LEU A 71 -2.90 18.40 -11.04
CA LEU A 71 -3.19 18.30 -9.59
C LEU A 71 -2.14 19.02 -8.72
N ASN A 72 -1.08 19.60 -9.29
CA ASN A 72 -0.01 20.27 -8.55
C ASN A 72 -0.46 21.65 -8.04
N TYR A 73 -1.44 21.66 -7.18
CA TYR A 73 -1.95 22.83 -6.44
C TYR A 73 -2.60 22.36 -5.13
N ARG A 74 -2.70 23.26 -4.18
CA ARG A 74 -3.34 23.00 -2.90
C ARG A 74 -4.79 22.52 -3.09
N ARG A 75 -5.17 21.46 -2.40
CA ARG A 75 -6.48 20.81 -2.46
C ARG A 75 -7.11 20.72 -1.05
N TYR A 76 -7.00 21.81 -0.29
CA TYR A 76 -7.39 21.86 1.12
C TYR A 76 -8.79 22.47 1.33
N THR A 77 -9.08 23.63 0.72
CA THR A 77 -10.39 24.27 0.85
C THR A 77 -11.46 23.50 0.07
N GLU A 78 -12.74 23.70 0.44
CA GLU A 78 -13.87 23.07 -0.26
C GLU A 78 -13.83 23.37 -1.78
N ALA A 79 -13.63 24.62 -2.15
CA ALA A 79 -13.56 25.03 -3.55
C ALA A 79 -12.40 24.34 -4.32
N GLU A 80 -11.25 24.18 -3.69
CA GLU A 80 -10.10 23.51 -4.29
C GLU A 80 -10.36 22.01 -4.46
N ARG A 81 -10.95 21.36 -3.46
CA ARG A 81 -11.33 19.94 -3.55
C ARG A 81 -12.46 19.73 -4.56
N ASP A 82 -13.41 20.65 -4.66
CA ASP A 82 -14.49 20.58 -5.66
C ASP A 82 -13.95 20.69 -7.09
N ARG A 83 -13.00 21.60 -7.32
CA ARG A 83 -12.24 21.66 -8.58
C ARG A 83 -11.56 20.32 -8.87
N THR A 84 -10.93 19.72 -7.87
CA THR A 84 -10.23 18.43 -7.98
C THR A 84 -11.23 17.32 -8.30
N ARG A 85 -12.36 17.22 -7.58
CA ARG A 85 -13.42 16.24 -7.84
C ARG A 85 -13.93 16.34 -9.28
N SER A 86 -14.16 17.55 -9.75
CA SER A 86 -14.60 17.79 -11.13
C SER A 86 -13.60 17.26 -12.16
N TYR A 87 -12.30 17.47 -11.94
CA TYR A 87 -11.24 16.92 -12.77
C TYR A 87 -11.22 15.39 -12.73
N LEU A 88 -11.29 14.78 -11.55
CA LEU A 88 -11.24 13.33 -11.36
C LEU A 88 -12.46 12.63 -11.97
N ILE A 89 -13.65 13.16 -11.75
CA ILE A 89 -14.90 12.66 -12.35
C ILE A 89 -14.81 12.70 -13.88
N LYS A 90 -14.35 13.84 -14.44
CA LYS A 90 -14.16 14.00 -15.89
C LYS A 90 -13.17 12.97 -16.42
N SER A 91 -12.04 12.78 -15.75
CA SER A 91 -11.00 11.84 -16.14
C SER A 91 -11.51 10.39 -16.13
N LEU A 92 -12.21 9.98 -15.07
CA LEU A 92 -12.81 8.64 -14.99
C LEU A 92 -13.88 8.43 -16.06
N LYS A 93 -14.75 9.40 -16.31
CA LYS A 93 -15.78 9.33 -17.38
C LYS A 93 -15.15 9.19 -18.77
N GLN A 94 -14.06 9.91 -19.04
CA GLN A 94 -13.32 9.78 -20.32
C GLN A 94 -12.70 8.40 -20.51
N LEU A 95 -12.42 7.69 -19.43
CA LEU A 95 -11.92 6.31 -19.44
C LEU A 95 -13.05 5.27 -19.43
N GLY A 96 -14.32 5.71 -19.56
CA GLY A 96 -15.48 4.82 -19.62
C GLY A 96 -16.06 4.39 -18.28
N TRP A 97 -15.56 4.94 -17.17
CA TRP A 97 -16.08 4.65 -15.83
C TRP A 97 -17.34 5.46 -15.52
N LYS A 98 -18.13 4.95 -14.57
CA LYS A 98 -19.32 5.62 -14.03
C LYS A 98 -19.05 5.95 -12.56
N PRO A 99 -18.36 7.09 -12.27
CA PRO A 99 -18.08 7.48 -10.89
C PRO A 99 -19.34 7.88 -10.14
N GLU A 100 -19.42 7.40 -8.91
CA GLU A 100 -20.44 7.72 -7.90
C GLU A 100 -19.81 8.57 -6.81
N LEU A 101 -20.61 9.42 -6.15
CA LEU A 101 -20.18 10.27 -5.06
C LEU A 101 -20.74 9.75 -3.74
N GLN A 102 -19.86 9.53 -2.78
CA GLN A 102 -20.23 9.26 -1.39
C GLN A 102 -20.00 10.53 -0.56
N THR A 103 -21.08 11.23 -0.29
CA THR A 103 -21.05 12.39 0.62
C THR A 103 -20.99 11.92 2.07
N PHE A 104 -20.14 12.54 2.86
CA PHE A 104 -20.05 12.37 4.31
C PHE A 104 -19.82 13.72 4.98
N GLU A 105 -19.84 13.79 6.30
CA GLU A 105 -19.64 15.04 7.03
C GLU A 105 -18.27 15.66 6.71
N GLY A 106 -18.28 16.79 6.04
CA GLY A 106 -17.11 17.58 5.68
C GLY A 106 -16.39 17.16 4.39
N GLY A 107 -16.86 16.12 3.65
CA GLY A 107 -16.18 15.67 2.46
C GLY A 107 -17.00 14.82 1.49
N VAL A 108 -16.40 14.47 0.35
CA VAL A 108 -17.04 13.67 -0.70
C VAL A 108 -16.02 12.71 -1.33
N ASN A 109 -16.15 11.43 -1.08
CA ASN A 109 -15.37 10.41 -1.80
C ASN A 109 -15.90 10.20 -3.23
N ILE A 110 -15.01 9.77 -4.12
CA ILE A 110 -15.37 9.32 -5.46
C ILE A 110 -15.15 7.80 -5.51
N PHE A 111 -16.17 7.08 -5.93
CA PHE A 111 -16.14 5.64 -6.07
C PHE A 111 -16.54 5.23 -7.48
N ALA A 112 -15.90 4.22 -8.04
CA ALA A 112 -16.30 3.63 -9.30
C ALA A 112 -15.97 2.13 -9.30
N GLN A 113 -16.76 1.33 -10.02
CA GLN A 113 -16.49 -0.10 -10.13
C GLN A 113 -16.71 -0.62 -11.54
N ARG A 114 -15.94 -1.63 -11.90
CA ARG A 114 -16.11 -2.45 -13.10
C ARG A 114 -16.32 -3.89 -12.66
N GLN A 115 -17.47 -4.43 -12.99
CA GLN A 115 -17.84 -5.78 -12.60
C GLN A 115 -16.89 -6.82 -13.20
N GLY A 116 -16.54 -7.80 -12.38
CA GLY A 116 -15.81 -8.99 -12.81
C GLY A 116 -16.71 -9.96 -13.60
N THR A 117 -16.09 -10.94 -14.23
CA THR A 117 -16.79 -11.99 -14.98
C THR A 117 -17.30 -13.13 -14.08
N ASP A 118 -16.84 -13.20 -12.83
CA ASP A 118 -17.26 -14.18 -11.82
C ASP A 118 -17.74 -13.45 -10.56
N ALA A 119 -19.06 -13.42 -10.35
CA ALA A 119 -19.69 -12.75 -9.20
C ALA A 119 -19.22 -13.32 -7.83
N LYS A 120 -18.71 -14.54 -7.80
CA LYS A 120 -18.22 -15.20 -6.58
C LYS A 120 -16.74 -14.92 -6.31
N ALA A 121 -15.99 -14.39 -7.26
CA ALA A 121 -14.57 -14.13 -7.10
C ALA A 121 -14.27 -12.95 -6.16
N GLY A 122 -15.25 -12.10 -5.88
CA GLY A 122 -15.12 -10.92 -5.06
C GLY A 122 -14.52 -9.73 -5.81
N SER A 123 -14.02 -8.74 -5.05
CA SER A 123 -13.51 -7.49 -5.60
C SER A 123 -12.13 -7.13 -5.04
N ILE A 124 -11.39 -6.32 -5.79
CA ILE A 124 -10.15 -5.66 -5.36
C ILE A 124 -10.35 -4.16 -5.50
N LEU A 125 -10.05 -3.42 -4.43
CA LEU A 125 -10.10 -1.96 -4.40
C LEU A 125 -8.70 -1.38 -4.63
N VAL A 126 -8.62 -0.32 -5.43
CA VAL A 126 -7.41 0.49 -5.61
C VAL A 126 -7.77 1.93 -5.26
N GLY A 127 -7.06 2.54 -4.32
CA GLY A 127 -7.43 3.85 -3.79
C GLY A 127 -6.25 4.75 -3.42
N ALA A 128 -6.54 6.05 -3.31
CA ALA A 128 -5.66 7.10 -2.83
C ALA A 128 -6.51 8.28 -2.35
N HIS A 129 -5.98 9.13 -1.46
CA HIS A 129 -6.66 10.39 -1.14
C HIS A 129 -6.31 11.48 -2.15
N TYR A 130 -7.19 12.48 -2.24
CA TYR A 130 -7.01 13.56 -3.21
C TYR A 130 -6.91 14.95 -2.57
N ASP A 131 -7.16 15.09 -1.29
CA ASP A 131 -6.96 16.33 -0.54
C ASP A 131 -5.46 16.55 -0.21
N THR A 132 -5.13 17.69 0.36
CA THR A 132 -3.79 18.04 0.84
C THR A 132 -3.89 18.81 2.15
N VAL A 133 -2.77 18.93 2.86
CA VAL A 133 -2.61 19.92 3.93
C VAL A 133 -2.67 21.36 3.36
N PRO A 134 -2.94 22.39 4.22
CA PRO A 134 -3.10 23.78 3.76
C PRO A 134 -1.82 24.39 3.18
N THR A 135 -0.66 23.83 3.47
CA THR A 135 0.66 24.38 3.13
C THR A 135 1.28 23.77 1.86
N SER A 136 0.79 22.62 1.40
CA SER A 136 1.41 21.84 0.32
C SER A 136 0.58 21.85 -0.97
N PRO A 137 1.22 21.94 -2.15
CA PRO A 137 0.57 21.67 -3.43
C PRO A 137 0.35 20.16 -3.65
N GLY A 138 0.99 19.27 -2.87
CA GLY A 138 0.73 17.85 -2.84
C GLY A 138 1.02 17.11 -4.14
N ALA A 139 2.18 17.33 -4.74
CA ALA A 139 2.55 16.62 -5.96
C ALA A 139 2.83 15.14 -5.66
N ASP A 140 3.56 14.86 -4.58
CA ASP A 140 3.74 13.50 -4.09
C ASP A 140 2.59 13.13 -3.17
N ASP A 141 2.24 14.00 -2.26
CA ASP A 141 1.20 13.84 -1.26
C ASP A 141 -0.13 14.52 -1.65
N ASN A 142 -1.08 13.88 -2.36
CA ASN A 142 -0.98 12.52 -2.85
C ASN A 142 -1.42 12.45 -4.33
N ALA A 143 -0.96 13.43 -5.16
CA ALA A 143 -1.28 13.37 -6.58
C ALA A 143 -0.60 12.17 -7.29
N THR A 144 0.51 11.62 -6.74
CA THR A 144 1.14 10.40 -7.28
C THR A 144 0.25 9.18 -7.07
N GLY A 145 -0.35 9.02 -5.90
CA GLY A 145 -1.34 7.97 -5.64
C GLY A 145 -2.56 8.11 -6.55
N VAL A 146 -3.13 9.32 -6.65
CA VAL A 146 -4.27 9.62 -7.54
C VAL A 146 -3.96 9.31 -9.00
N ALA A 147 -2.80 9.73 -9.51
CA ALA A 147 -2.39 9.45 -10.89
C ALA A 147 -2.24 7.94 -11.13
N SER A 148 -1.76 7.19 -10.14
CA SER A 148 -1.65 5.73 -10.21
C SER A 148 -3.03 5.06 -10.26
N VAL A 149 -4.02 5.53 -9.49
CA VAL A 149 -5.43 5.07 -9.59
C VAL A 149 -5.98 5.32 -10.99
N LEU A 150 -5.76 6.51 -11.57
CA LEU A 150 -6.22 6.84 -12.92
C LEU A 150 -5.53 6.00 -14.00
N GLU A 151 -4.27 5.62 -13.79
CA GLU A 151 -3.54 4.74 -14.73
C GLU A 151 -4.03 3.29 -14.64
N VAL A 152 -4.35 2.79 -13.43
CA VAL A 152 -5.07 1.52 -13.24
C VAL A 152 -6.43 1.57 -13.94
N ALA A 153 -7.18 2.66 -13.77
CA ALA A 153 -8.46 2.86 -14.45
C ALA A 153 -8.32 2.78 -15.98
N ARG A 154 -7.28 3.38 -16.53
CA ARG A 154 -7.01 3.40 -17.98
C ARG A 154 -6.65 2.02 -18.51
N LEU A 155 -5.79 1.30 -17.80
CA LEU A 155 -5.23 0.03 -18.29
C LEU A 155 -6.16 -1.16 -18.06
N LEU A 156 -6.93 -1.14 -16.98
CA LEU A 156 -7.75 -2.26 -16.54
C LEU A 156 -9.26 -2.00 -16.71
N GLY A 157 -9.68 -0.78 -17.06
CA GLY A 157 -11.11 -0.41 -17.14
C GLY A 157 -11.93 -1.23 -18.15
N SER A 158 -11.35 -1.60 -19.29
CA SER A 158 -12.02 -2.40 -20.33
C SER A 158 -11.58 -3.88 -20.34
N ARG A 159 -10.62 -4.27 -19.49
CA ARG A 159 -10.10 -5.64 -19.45
C ARG A 159 -11.03 -6.55 -18.63
N PRO A 160 -11.60 -7.63 -19.22
CA PRO A 160 -12.34 -8.59 -18.43
C PRO A 160 -11.42 -9.33 -17.46
N THR A 161 -11.82 -9.41 -16.18
CA THR A 161 -11.12 -10.16 -15.14
C THR A 161 -12.13 -10.91 -14.28
N PRO A 162 -11.78 -12.06 -13.66
CA PRO A 162 -12.68 -12.76 -12.76
C PRO A 162 -13.23 -11.84 -11.66
N ARG A 163 -12.38 -11.12 -10.95
CA ARG A 163 -12.76 -10.21 -9.87
C ARG A 163 -13.20 -8.85 -10.36
N THR A 164 -14.10 -8.22 -9.61
CA THR A 164 -14.50 -6.83 -9.78
C THR A 164 -13.35 -5.90 -9.40
N LEU A 165 -13.08 -4.90 -10.23
CA LEU A 165 -12.18 -3.79 -9.89
C LEU A 165 -12.99 -2.63 -9.33
N GLN A 166 -12.64 -2.22 -8.12
CA GLN A 166 -13.15 -1.01 -7.46
C GLN A 166 -12.07 0.06 -7.41
N LEU A 167 -12.46 1.31 -7.62
CA LEU A 167 -11.61 2.48 -7.51
C LEU A 167 -12.20 3.42 -6.45
N ALA A 168 -11.38 3.91 -5.53
CA ALA A 168 -11.79 4.88 -4.52
C ALA A 168 -10.79 6.05 -4.47
N LEU A 169 -11.32 7.27 -4.47
CA LEU A 169 -10.56 8.49 -4.27
C LEU A 169 -11.14 9.17 -3.03
N PHE A 170 -10.35 9.15 -1.95
CA PHE A 170 -10.78 9.59 -0.63
C PHE A 170 -10.59 11.09 -0.44
N ASP A 171 -11.52 11.72 0.25
CA ASP A 171 -11.46 13.13 0.68
C ASP A 171 -11.09 13.17 2.17
N ARG A 172 -10.41 14.23 2.59
CA ARG A 172 -10.14 14.50 4.02
C ARG A 172 -9.32 13.41 4.73
N GLU A 173 -8.37 12.81 4.02
CA GLU A 173 -7.35 11.95 4.64
C GLU A 173 -6.55 12.73 5.66
N GLU A 174 -6.07 13.92 5.27
CA GLU A 174 -5.23 14.84 6.04
C GLU A 174 -5.88 15.38 7.33
N LEU A 175 -7.17 15.19 7.48
CA LEU A 175 -7.92 15.51 8.70
C LEU A 175 -8.27 14.27 9.55
N GLY A 176 -7.49 13.20 9.38
CA GLY A 176 -7.60 11.98 10.17
C GLY A 176 -8.41 10.88 9.50
N LEU A 177 -8.16 10.64 8.23
CA LEU A 177 -8.71 9.52 7.46
C LEU A 177 -10.24 9.57 7.34
N LEU A 178 -10.84 10.78 7.30
CA LEU A 178 -12.30 10.91 7.38
C LEU A 178 -12.99 10.23 6.20
N GLY A 179 -12.44 10.35 4.99
CA GLY A 179 -13.00 9.76 3.79
C GLY A 179 -12.97 8.24 3.80
N SER A 180 -11.83 7.63 4.08
CA SER A 180 -11.72 6.18 4.15
C SER A 180 -12.51 5.59 5.31
N ARG A 181 -12.58 6.26 6.46
CA ARG A 181 -13.47 5.88 7.58
C ARG A 181 -14.94 5.89 7.16
N ALA A 182 -15.40 6.95 6.48
CA ALA A 182 -16.75 7.02 5.94
C ALA A 182 -17.00 5.93 4.88
N PHE A 183 -15.99 5.62 4.07
CA PHE A 183 -16.09 4.58 3.05
C PHE A 183 -16.31 3.19 3.67
N VAL A 184 -15.48 2.81 4.65
CA VAL A 184 -15.58 1.49 5.31
C VAL A 184 -16.75 1.40 6.29
N ALA A 185 -17.37 2.50 6.67
CA ALA A 185 -18.61 2.51 7.46
C ALA A 185 -19.82 2.02 6.65
N ASN A 186 -19.79 2.12 5.33
CA ASN A 186 -20.79 1.56 4.45
C ASN A 186 -20.46 0.10 4.11
N GLU A 187 -21.15 -0.84 4.74
CA GLU A 187 -20.92 -2.28 4.59
C GLU A 187 -21.02 -2.77 3.14
N LYS A 188 -21.83 -2.10 2.31
CA LYS A 188 -21.95 -2.44 0.87
C LYS A 188 -20.62 -2.28 0.12
N HIS A 189 -19.77 -1.35 0.53
CA HIS A 189 -18.46 -1.16 -0.07
C HIS A 189 -17.47 -2.29 0.30
N LEU A 190 -17.72 -2.97 1.42
CA LEU A 190 -16.88 -4.06 1.92
C LEU A 190 -17.39 -5.43 1.51
N GLU A 191 -18.59 -5.51 0.93
CA GLU A 191 -19.19 -6.77 0.54
C GLU A 191 -18.33 -7.48 -0.52
N ASN A 192 -17.89 -8.70 -0.18
CA ASN A 192 -16.99 -9.52 -1.01
C ASN A 192 -15.65 -8.84 -1.39
N LEU A 193 -15.21 -7.82 -0.63
CA LEU A 193 -13.93 -7.18 -0.85
C LEU A 193 -12.79 -8.09 -0.36
N GLN A 194 -11.97 -8.57 -1.30
CA GLN A 194 -10.87 -9.50 -1.04
C GLN A 194 -9.56 -8.78 -0.66
N GLY A 195 -9.48 -7.48 -0.91
CA GLY A 195 -8.34 -6.68 -0.53
C GLY A 195 -8.37 -5.26 -1.10
N ALA A 196 -7.68 -4.35 -0.42
CA ALA A 196 -7.50 -2.97 -0.83
C ALA A 196 -6.02 -2.65 -1.06
N ILE A 197 -5.74 -1.95 -2.14
CA ILE A 197 -4.42 -1.42 -2.51
C ILE A 197 -4.50 0.09 -2.37
N ILE A 198 -3.86 0.64 -1.35
CA ILE A 198 -3.88 2.06 -1.06
C ILE A 198 -2.50 2.65 -1.35
N MET A 199 -2.46 3.71 -2.14
CA MET A 199 -1.24 4.45 -2.42
C MET A 199 -1.24 5.75 -1.65
N ASP A 200 -0.10 6.04 -1.01
CA ASP A 200 0.14 7.29 -0.33
C ASP A 200 1.62 7.66 -0.46
N MET A 201 1.90 8.69 -1.29
CA MET A 201 3.24 9.10 -1.71
C MET A 201 4.02 7.96 -2.36
N VAL A 202 4.06 7.90 -3.67
CA VAL A 202 4.75 6.84 -4.43
C VAL A 202 5.70 7.41 -5.49
N GLY A 203 6.13 8.67 -5.33
CA GLY A 203 6.86 9.40 -6.36
C GLY A 203 8.24 9.91 -5.99
N PHE A 204 8.65 9.90 -4.71
CA PHE A 204 9.95 10.42 -4.30
C PHE A 204 10.96 9.29 -4.05
N ALA A 205 12.14 9.40 -4.65
CA ALA A 205 13.28 8.55 -4.32
C ALA A 205 14.48 9.36 -3.87
N CYS A 206 15.28 8.77 -3.00
CA CYS A 206 16.54 9.35 -2.52
C CYS A 206 17.68 8.33 -2.63
N HIS A 207 18.69 8.63 -3.44
CA HIS A 207 19.80 7.73 -3.76
C HIS A 207 21.05 7.97 -2.90
N LYS A 208 20.99 8.90 -1.94
CA LYS A 208 22.09 9.20 -1.02
C LYS A 208 22.07 8.27 0.18
N VAL A 209 23.24 7.86 0.66
CA VAL A 209 23.42 7.13 1.91
C VAL A 209 22.89 7.97 3.08
N GLY A 210 22.14 7.35 4.00
CA GLY A 210 21.58 7.98 5.18
C GLY A 210 20.34 8.86 4.94
N CYS A 211 19.78 8.88 3.73
CA CYS A 211 18.57 9.66 3.43
C CYS A 211 17.26 8.92 3.78
N GLN A 212 17.30 7.59 3.94
CA GLN A 212 16.18 6.83 4.43
C GLN A 212 16.24 6.70 5.95
N LYS A 213 15.17 7.09 6.61
CA LYS A 213 14.95 6.86 8.03
C LYS A 213 13.92 5.75 8.21
N TYR A 214 13.89 5.17 9.40
CA TYR A 214 12.97 4.08 9.72
C TYR A 214 12.28 4.35 11.06
N PRO A 215 11.05 3.86 11.27
CA PRO A 215 10.38 3.93 12.56
C PRO A 215 11.22 3.27 13.64
N GLN A 216 11.15 3.81 14.86
CA GLN A 216 11.77 3.18 16.02
C GLN A 216 11.07 1.85 16.34
N GLY A 217 11.84 0.84 16.73
CA GLY A 217 11.29 -0.45 17.13
C GLY A 217 10.91 -1.38 15.98
N LEU A 218 11.37 -1.10 14.75
CA LEU A 218 11.21 -2.07 13.66
C LEU A 218 11.78 -3.44 14.06
N PRO A 219 11.03 -4.53 13.87
CA PRO A 219 11.47 -5.89 14.25
C PRO A 219 12.54 -6.47 13.31
N VAL A 220 12.95 -5.71 12.29
CA VAL A 220 13.89 -6.15 11.25
C VAL A 220 15.00 -5.12 11.07
N VAL A 221 16.18 -5.59 10.66
CA VAL A 221 17.27 -4.71 10.24
C VAL A 221 16.91 -4.16 8.86
N PRO A 222 16.86 -2.83 8.69
CA PRO A 222 16.59 -2.24 7.39
C PRO A 222 17.61 -2.67 6.34
N PRO A 223 17.18 -3.04 5.12
CA PRO A 223 18.09 -3.56 4.10
C PRO A 223 18.95 -2.47 3.44
N SER A 224 18.59 -1.21 3.57
CA SER A 224 19.27 -0.07 2.95
C SER A 224 18.99 1.21 3.75
N ASP A 225 19.93 2.12 3.72
CA ASP A 225 19.78 3.52 4.20
C ASP A 225 19.53 4.50 3.05
N LYS A 226 19.35 3.99 1.82
CA LYS A 226 18.89 4.75 0.65
C LYS A 226 17.39 4.57 0.48
N GLY A 227 16.72 5.63 0.05
CA GLY A 227 15.29 5.64 -0.20
C GLY A 227 14.98 5.41 -1.68
N ASP A 228 15.45 4.31 -2.26
CA ASP A 228 15.28 3.95 -3.68
C ASP A 228 14.39 2.70 -3.87
N PHE A 229 13.58 2.36 -2.86
CA PHE A 229 12.62 1.25 -2.86
C PHE A 229 11.19 1.74 -2.63
N LEU A 230 10.21 0.97 -3.10
CA LEU A 230 8.80 1.12 -2.75
C LEU A 230 8.49 0.25 -1.54
N ALA A 231 7.98 0.84 -0.46
CA ALA A 231 7.50 0.09 0.69
C ALA A 231 6.06 -0.39 0.45
N VAL A 232 5.79 -1.64 0.82
CA VAL A 232 4.45 -2.23 0.80
C VAL A 232 4.16 -2.78 2.19
N VAL A 233 3.30 -2.08 2.92
CA VAL A 233 2.94 -2.37 4.30
C VAL A 233 1.59 -3.07 4.32
N GLY A 234 1.49 -4.24 4.93
CA GLY A 234 0.25 -5.02 5.00
C GLY A 234 0.10 -5.72 6.34
N ASP A 235 -1.13 -6.02 6.76
CA ASP A 235 -1.36 -6.77 7.98
C ASP A 235 -0.98 -8.25 7.83
N MET A 236 -0.55 -8.87 8.92
CA MET A 236 -0.15 -10.28 8.93
C MET A 236 -1.33 -11.24 8.75
N GLU A 237 -2.56 -10.81 9.06
CA GLU A 237 -3.76 -11.64 8.89
C GLU A 237 -4.07 -11.85 7.39
N HIS A 238 -3.61 -10.93 6.52
CA HIS A 238 -3.81 -10.96 5.08
C HIS A 238 -2.49 -10.92 4.30
N ALA A 239 -1.46 -11.60 4.81
CA ALA A 239 -0.10 -11.58 4.25
C ALA A 239 -0.03 -11.98 2.77
N THR A 240 -0.99 -12.77 2.27
CA THR A 240 -1.07 -13.15 0.85
C THR A 240 -1.26 -11.96 -0.10
N LEU A 241 -1.77 -10.82 0.39
CA LEU A 241 -1.83 -9.59 -0.41
C LEU A 241 -0.43 -9.06 -0.73
N LEU A 242 0.53 -9.19 0.21
CA LEU A 242 1.92 -8.77 0.01
C LEU A 242 2.61 -9.58 -1.09
N ASP A 243 2.22 -10.84 -1.31
CA ASP A 243 2.78 -11.71 -2.35
C ASP A 243 2.48 -11.21 -3.77
N ALA A 244 1.44 -10.40 -3.94
CA ALA A 244 1.10 -9.81 -5.21
C ALA A 244 2.14 -8.77 -5.67
N PHE A 245 2.85 -8.14 -4.73
CA PHE A 245 3.82 -7.09 -4.96
C PHE A 245 5.27 -7.59 -5.13
N GLN A 246 5.49 -8.88 -5.05
CA GLN A 246 6.78 -9.48 -5.37
C GLN A 246 7.01 -9.38 -6.87
N SER A 247 7.61 -8.30 -7.31
CA SER A 247 7.97 -8.05 -8.70
C SER A 247 9.44 -7.69 -8.84
N SER A 248 10.04 -8.09 -9.95
CA SER A 248 11.41 -7.77 -10.30
C SER A 248 11.45 -7.35 -11.77
N GLY A 249 12.28 -6.36 -12.09
CA GLY A 249 12.45 -5.88 -13.47
C GLY A 249 13.45 -4.72 -13.49
N GLN A 250 14.03 -4.44 -14.66
CA GLN A 250 15.05 -3.40 -14.80
C GLN A 250 14.49 -1.96 -14.65
N GLU A 251 13.19 -1.76 -14.91
CA GLU A 251 12.57 -0.42 -14.92
C GLU A 251 11.66 -0.16 -13.70
N ILE A 252 11.66 -1.04 -12.70
CA ILE A 252 10.83 -0.90 -11.50
C ILE A 252 11.72 -0.85 -10.25
N PRO A 253 11.37 -0.03 -9.24
CA PRO A 253 12.13 0.03 -8.00
C PRO A 253 12.07 -1.30 -7.24
N PRO A 254 13.07 -1.61 -6.39
CA PRO A 254 12.95 -2.68 -5.43
C PRO A 254 11.70 -2.52 -4.56
N VAL A 255 11.06 -3.61 -4.19
CA VAL A 255 9.91 -3.63 -3.28
C VAL A 255 10.36 -4.15 -1.93
N LEU A 256 10.08 -3.39 -0.88
CA LEU A 256 10.26 -3.81 0.51
C LEU A 256 8.89 -4.07 1.14
N THR A 257 8.57 -5.33 1.39
CA THR A 257 7.32 -5.71 2.07
C THR A 257 7.51 -5.71 3.59
N LEU A 258 6.54 -5.11 4.30
CA LEU A 258 6.48 -5.10 5.76
C LEU A 258 5.17 -5.72 6.24
N PRO A 259 5.17 -6.98 6.67
CA PRO A 259 4.02 -7.58 7.35
C PRO A 259 3.92 -7.03 8.78
N VAL A 260 2.79 -6.42 9.11
CA VAL A 260 2.54 -5.74 10.38
C VAL A 260 1.68 -6.61 11.29
N PRO A 261 2.16 -6.97 12.49
CA PRO A 261 1.37 -7.74 13.45
C PRO A 261 0.31 -6.87 14.11
N LEU A 262 -0.78 -7.52 14.59
CA LEU A 262 -1.83 -6.90 15.40
C LEU A 262 -2.39 -5.62 14.76
N LYS A 263 -2.53 -5.60 13.43
CA LYS A 263 -3.08 -4.46 12.67
C LYS A 263 -2.41 -3.12 13.03
N GLY A 264 -1.12 -3.13 13.31
CA GLY A 264 -0.33 -1.92 13.58
C GLY A 264 -0.43 -1.35 14.99
N MET A 265 -1.13 -1.99 15.92
CA MET A 265 -1.29 -1.49 17.29
C MET A 265 0.05 -1.22 18.00
N LEU A 266 1.09 -1.98 17.70
CA LEU A 266 2.44 -1.82 18.26
C LEU A 266 3.35 -0.94 17.41
N MET A 267 2.88 -0.48 16.24
CA MET A 267 3.65 0.29 15.27
C MET A 267 2.77 1.42 14.69
N PRO A 268 2.48 2.49 15.46
CA PRO A 268 1.52 3.54 15.05
C PRO A 268 1.87 4.21 13.71
N ASP A 269 3.15 4.31 13.35
CA ASP A 269 3.58 4.85 12.05
C ASP A 269 3.03 4.06 10.86
N THR A 270 2.62 2.80 11.07
CA THR A 270 2.00 1.98 10.02
C THR A 270 0.49 2.19 9.89
N LEU A 271 -0.11 3.11 10.64
CA LEU A 271 -1.55 3.38 10.66
C LEU A 271 -1.92 4.77 10.10
N ARG A 272 -0.98 5.43 9.45
CA ARG A 272 -1.08 6.85 9.10
C ARG A 272 -1.69 7.12 7.73
N SER A 273 -2.33 6.13 7.08
CA SER A 273 -3.00 6.34 5.80
C SER A 273 -4.28 5.51 5.67
N ASP A 274 -5.00 5.71 4.58
CA ASP A 274 -6.34 5.21 4.27
C ASP A 274 -6.51 3.67 4.27
N HIS A 275 -5.43 2.90 4.34
CA HIS A 275 -5.49 1.44 4.51
C HIS A 275 -5.91 1.03 5.94
N ALA A 276 -5.60 1.85 6.95
CA ALA A 276 -5.84 1.51 8.36
C ALA A 276 -7.32 1.30 8.69
N PRO A 277 -8.27 2.10 8.21
CA PRO A 277 -9.71 1.85 8.43
C PRO A 277 -10.18 0.48 7.91
N PHE A 278 -9.60 -0.04 6.83
CA PHE A 278 -9.91 -1.40 6.32
C PHE A 278 -9.44 -2.46 7.30
N TRP A 279 -8.24 -2.34 7.85
CA TRP A 279 -7.73 -3.26 8.88
C TRP A 279 -8.65 -3.32 10.10
N TYR A 280 -9.16 -2.17 10.57
CA TYR A 280 -10.10 -2.12 11.70
C TYR A 280 -11.44 -2.80 11.39
N ARG A 281 -11.83 -2.88 10.11
CA ARG A 281 -13.03 -3.60 9.65
C ARG A 281 -12.75 -5.07 9.32
N GLY A 282 -11.53 -5.57 9.57
CA GLY A 282 -11.15 -6.96 9.27
C GLY A 282 -10.96 -7.25 7.78
N VAL A 283 -10.79 -6.21 6.96
CA VAL A 283 -10.51 -6.33 5.53
C VAL A 283 -9.02 -6.16 5.31
N GLY A 284 -8.42 -7.07 4.57
CA GLY A 284 -7.00 -6.97 4.17
C GLY A 284 -6.76 -5.74 3.32
N ALA A 285 -5.72 -4.97 3.66
CA ALA A 285 -5.29 -3.83 2.88
C ALA A 285 -3.77 -3.71 2.88
N VAL A 286 -3.22 -3.13 1.83
CA VAL A 286 -1.80 -2.77 1.76
C VAL A 286 -1.65 -1.28 1.49
N LEU A 287 -0.68 -0.66 2.17
CA LEU A 287 -0.20 0.68 1.88
C LEU A 287 1.04 0.58 1.01
N LEU A 288 1.02 1.23 -0.14
CA LEU A 288 2.20 1.46 -0.96
C LEU A 288 2.69 2.88 -0.73
N THR A 289 3.95 3.03 -0.36
CA THR A 289 4.51 4.35 -0.04
C THR A 289 6.01 4.42 -0.31
N ASP A 290 6.48 5.60 -0.63
CA ASP A 290 7.91 5.93 -0.62
C ASP A 290 8.43 6.22 0.80
N THR A 291 7.57 6.07 1.81
CA THR A 291 7.82 6.29 3.24
C THR A 291 7.74 7.74 3.73
N ALA A 292 7.22 8.64 2.91
CA ALA A 292 6.84 10.00 3.30
C ALA A 292 7.93 10.76 4.13
N ASN A 293 7.59 11.27 5.29
CA ASN A 293 8.48 12.01 6.18
C ASN A 293 9.75 11.25 6.63
N LEU A 294 9.78 9.93 6.44
CA LEU A 294 10.98 9.13 6.72
C LEU A 294 12.02 9.21 5.61
N ARG A 295 11.66 9.78 4.46
CA ARG A 295 12.51 9.89 3.27
C ARG A 295 12.58 11.29 2.69
N THR A 296 11.42 11.90 2.41
CA THR A 296 11.37 13.19 1.72
C THR A 296 11.34 14.39 2.67
N PRO A 297 12.18 15.42 2.45
CA PRO A 297 12.09 16.67 3.19
C PRO A 297 10.92 17.56 2.72
N HIS A 298 10.19 17.14 1.67
CA HIS A 298 9.10 17.90 1.06
C HIS A 298 7.73 17.55 1.64
N TYR A 299 7.65 16.51 2.49
CA TYR A 299 6.40 16.08 3.13
C TYR A 299 5.70 17.25 3.84
N HIS A 300 4.44 17.51 3.44
CA HIS A 300 3.61 18.61 3.94
C HIS A 300 4.21 20.03 3.74
N GLN A 301 5.15 20.19 2.83
CA GLN A 301 5.83 21.46 2.57
C GLN A 301 5.36 22.11 1.26
N PRO A 302 5.52 23.46 1.11
CA PRO A 302 5.26 24.14 -0.15
C PRO A 302 6.16 23.64 -1.30
N SER A 303 7.24 22.96 -0.98
CA SER A 303 8.18 22.39 -1.94
C SER A 303 7.78 21.03 -2.49
N ASP A 304 6.68 20.42 -2.04
CA ASP A 304 6.14 19.18 -2.64
C ASP A 304 5.51 19.47 -4.00
N THR A 305 6.34 19.48 -5.03
CA THR A 305 5.99 19.86 -6.39
C THR A 305 6.45 18.81 -7.40
N LEU A 306 5.96 18.87 -8.64
CA LEU A 306 6.40 17.99 -9.73
C LEU A 306 7.94 17.96 -9.90
N ALA A 307 8.63 19.04 -9.53
CA ALA A 307 10.08 19.15 -9.68
C ALA A 307 10.86 18.26 -8.72
N THR A 308 10.27 17.89 -7.58
CA THR A 308 10.89 17.04 -6.55
C THR A 308 10.70 15.55 -6.80
N LEU A 309 9.79 15.16 -7.70
CA LEU A 309 9.52 13.75 -7.99
C LEU A 309 10.67 13.10 -8.76
N ASP A 310 11.03 11.88 -8.38
CA ASP A 310 11.81 10.98 -9.24
C ASP A 310 10.86 10.31 -10.24
N LYS A 311 10.90 10.79 -11.48
CA LYS A 311 9.97 10.37 -12.53
C LYS A 311 10.13 8.89 -12.91
N SER A 312 11.33 8.32 -12.74
CA SER A 312 11.60 6.91 -13.03
C SER A 312 11.07 6.04 -11.91
N PHE A 313 11.36 6.40 -10.67
CA PHE A 313 10.81 5.76 -9.48
C PHE A 313 9.28 5.78 -9.52
N PHE A 314 8.66 6.93 -9.75
CA PHE A 314 7.21 7.10 -9.82
C PHE A 314 6.57 6.20 -10.89
N SER A 315 7.11 6.22 -12.12
CA SER A 315 6.56 5.36 -13.17
C SER A 315 6.74 3.87 -12.88
N GLY A 316 7.85 3.49 -12.24
CA GLY A 316 8.10 2.13 -11.79
C GLY A 316 7.17 1.71 -10.64
N SER A 317 6.92 2.59 -9.68
CA SER A 317 5.95 2.38 -8.59
C SER A 317 4.53 2.15 -9.13
N ALA A 318 4.08 3.01 -10.06
CA ALA A 318 2.79 2.83 -10.73
C ALA A 318 2.72 1.51 -11.53
N GLN A 319 3.83 1.07 -12.15
CA GLN A 319 3.90 -0.22 -12.83
C GLN A 319 3.73 -1.39 -11.85
N ILE A 320 4.32 -1.30 -10.66
CA ILE A 320 4.14 -2.31 -9.59
C ILE A 320 2.66 -2.38 -9.20
N VAL A 321 2.00 -1.23 -9.01
CA VAL A 321 0.56 -1.18 -8.69
C VAL A 321 -0.27 -1.89 -9.77
N VAL A 322 -0.04 -1.57 -11.05
CA VAL A 322 -0.76 -2.19 -12.17
C VAL A 322 -0.53 -3.71 -12.22
N ASN A 323 0.71 -4.15 -12.04
CA ASN A 323 1.07 -5.57 -12.07
C ASN A 323 0.39 -6.34 -10.92
N ALA A 324 0.47 -5.82 -9.70
CA ALA A 324 -0.14 -6.44 -8.52
C ALA A 324 -1.67 -6.44 -8.61
N THR A 325 -2.27 -5.32 -9.04
CA THR A 325 -3.72 -5.24 -9.28
C THR A 325 -4.17 -6.28 -10.31
N THR A 326 -3.45 -6.41 -11.43
CA THR A 326 -3.75 -7.41 -12.47
C THR A 326 -3.70 -8.82 -11.88
N LYS A 327 -2.63 -9.16 -11.16
CA LYS A 327 -2.47 -10.47 -10.51
C LYS A 327 -3.60 -10.78 -9.54
N LEU A 328 -3.99 -9.82 -8.71
CA LEU A 328 -5.07 -9.99 -7.74
C LEU A 328 -6.45 -10.10 -8.42
N LEU A 329 -6.70 -9.37 -9.49
CA LEU A 329 -7.96 -9.43 -10.25
C LEU A 329 -8.12 -10.75 -11.02
N GLU A 330 -7.03 -11.34 -11.47
CA GLU A 330 -7.01 -12.62 -12.20
C GLU A 330 -7.08 -13.84 -11.27
N ALA A 331 -6.87 -13.67 -9.97
CA ALA A 331 -7.00 -14.76 -9.01
C ALA A 331 -8.45 -15.25 -8.94
N ARG A 332 -8.63 -16.55 -9.16
CA ARG A 332 -9.93 -17.23 -8.98
C ARG A 332 -10.15 -17.52 -7.50
N SER A 333 -11.41 -17.57 -7.07
CA SER A 333 -11.75 -18.16 -5.77
C SER A 333 -11.14 -19.56 -5.66
N PRO A 334 -10.62 -19.99 -4.50
CA PRO A 334 -10.30 -21.39 -4.30
C PRO A 334 -11.61 -22.16 -4.56
N GLN A 335 -11.67 -22.85 -5.69
CA GLN A 335 -12.74 -23.83 -5.90
C GLN A 335 -12.65 -24.78 -4.70
N GLY A 336 -13.74 -24.92 -3.97
CA GLY A 336 -13.80 -25.87 -2.87
C GLY A 336 -13.16 -27.17 -3.36
N ARG A 337 -12.15 -27.65 -2.65
CA ARG A 337 -11.67 -29.01 -2.87
C ARG A 337 -12.91 -29.86 -2.68
N GLY A 338 -13.41 -30.41 -3.80
CA GLY A 338 -14.52 -31.32 -3.75
C GLY A 338 -14.22 -32.36 -2.69
N GLU A 339 -15.10 -32.46 -1.73
CA GLU A 339 -15.20 -33.64 -0.90
C GLU A 339 -15.37 -34.81 -1.86
N ALA A 340 -14.27 -35.51 -2.10
CA ALA A 340 -14.36 -36.85 -2.67
C ALA A 340 -14.96 -37.71 -1.55
N VAL A 341 -16.21 -38.07 -1.74
CA VAL A 341 -16.94 -39.10 -0.98
C VAL A 341 -16.30 -40.47 -1.26
#